data_b010a090f7ff00a871a71c143c24866e
#
_entry.id   b010a090f7ff00a871a71c143c24866e
#
_cell.length_a   1.000
_cell.length_b   1.000
_cell.length_c   1.000
_cell.angle_alpha   90.00
_cell.angle_beta   90.00
_cell.angle_gamma   90.00
#
_symmetry.space_group_name_H-M   'P 1'
#
loop_
_entity.id
_entity.type
_entity.pdbx_description
1 polymer ?
#
loop_
_entity_poly.entity_id
_entity_poly.type
_entity_poly.pdbx_seq_one_letter_code
_entity_poly.pdbx_strand_id
1 'polypeptide(L)'
;MDSQLISKESKADLKSTWLIYKSHWKTFLSLTGFMILAYLIYAVLDLIASLIGFAPLNYSEYEYMGGVAIIVSLIVRTPIYLVYSVVVALLSVLFMVIPALYFEKKEIITWKVPYKELKKNFKRYLLAGLLYSVCLGTGFLFCIIPGLVISLVGPAYTNKIACSNMPILKAFTNSFQSVFKSPNLWPYIGMQFLAGLIYFLPTLFTCGIGSIITFPMLSIYSQHLAYNKGILN
;
A
#
# COMPACT_ATOMS: atom_id res chain seq x y z
N MET A 1 -18.98 -21.89 -13.11
CA MET A 1 -19.48 -20.53 -12.76
C MET A 1 -18.59 -19.57 -13.52
N ASP A 2 -19.06 -19.14 -14.70
CA ASP A 2 -18.30 -18.30 -15.61
C ASP A 2 -17.97 -16.98 -14.93
N SER A 3 -16.71 -16.80 -14.60
CA SER A 3 -16.18 -15.53 -14.12
C SER A 3 -16.14 -14.56 -15.32
N GLN A 4 -17.28 -13.92 -15.61
CA GLN A 4 -17.26 -12.81 -16.56
C GLN A 4 -16.25 -11.79 -16.07
N LEU A 5 -15.18 -11.62 -16.85
CA LEU A 5 -14.16 -10.61 -16.57
C LEU A 5 -14.82 -9.23 -16.62
N ILE A 6 -14.71 -8.48 -15.53
CA ILE A 6 -15.29 -7.14 -15.44
C ILE A 6 -14.43 -6.19 -16.27
N SER A 7 -15.06 -5.53 -17.25
CA SER A 7 -14.39 -4.57 -18.13
C SER A 7 -13.97 -3.32 -17.35
N LYS A 8 -12.83 -2.74 -17.71
CA LYS A 8 -12.36 -1.44 -17.21
C LYS A 8 -13.33 -0.29 -17.52
N GLU A 9 -14.18 -0.45 -18.54
CA GLU A 9 -15.20 0.52 -18.94
C GLU A 9 -16.50 0.41 -18.17
N SER A 10 -16.70 -0.70 -17.43
CA SER A 10 -17.89 -0.88 -16.61
C SER A 10 -17.91 0.09 -15.44
N LYS A 11 -19.09 0.35 -14.89
CA LYS A 11 -19.24 1.24 -13.73
C LYS A 11 -18.48 0.67 -12.52
N ALA A 12 -17.64 1.50 -11.90
CA ALA A 12 -16.97 1.16 -10.65
C ALA A 12 -18.01 1.22 -9.50
N ASP A 13 -18.39 0.05 -8.98
CA ASP A 13 -19.31 -0.10 -7.87
C ASP A 13 -18.83 -1.17 -6.87
N LEU A 14 -19.51 -1.26 -5.73
CA LEU A 14 -19.18 -2.23 -4.68
C LEU A 14 -19.36 -3.67 -5.16
N LYS A 15 -20.35 -3.93 -6.01
CA LYS A 15 -20.65 -5.28 -6.51
C LYS A 15 -19.53 -5.78 -7.44
N SER A 16 -19.13 -4.96 -8.39
CA SER A 16 -18.00 -5.30 -9.30
C SER A 16 -16.71 -5.49 -8.52
N THR A 17 -16.42 -4.60 -7.56
CA THR A 17 -15.25 -4.70 -6.68
C THR A 17 -15.24 -6.00 -5.88
N TRP A 18 -16.39 -6.39 -5.30
CA TRP A 18 -16.51 -7.65 -4.57
C TRP A 18 -16.29 -8.86 -5.46
N LEU A 19 -16.83 -8.87 -6.68
CA LEU A 19 -16.64 -9.97 -7.64
C LEU A 19 -15.18 -10.12 -8.03
N ILE A 20 -14.47 -9.02 -8.29
CA ILE A 20 -13.03 -9.04 -8.58
C ILE A 20 -12.25 -9.53 -7.35
N TYR A 21 -12.55 -9.03 -6.16
CA TYR A 21 -11.93 -9.50 -4.92
C TYR A 21 -12.12 -11.00 -4.75
N LYS A 22 -13.36 -11.50 -4.90
CA LYS A 22 -13.69 -12.93 -4.77
C LYS A 22 -12.95 -13.79 -5.78
N SER A 23 -12.70 -13.32 -7.00
CA SER A 23 -11.92 -14.06 -8.00
C SER A 23 -10.41 -14.11 -7.66
N HIS A 24 -9.91 -13.13 -6.88
CA HIS A 24 -8.50 -13.01 -6.51
C HIS A 24 -8.23 -13.24 -5.01
N TRP A 25 -9.22 -13.73 -4.25
CA TRP A 25 -9.12 -13.81 -2.79
C TRP A 25 -7.88 -14.55 -2.28
N LYS A 26 -7.50 -15.65 -2.97
CA LYS A 26 -6.30 -16.43 -2.62
C LYS A 26 -5.01 -15.61 -2.77
N THR A 27 -4.95 -14.77 -3.79
CA THR A 27 -3.80 -13.90 -4.05
C THR A 27 -3.70 -12.81 -2.98
N PHE A 28 -4.82 -12.17 -2.65
CA PHE A 28 -4.83 -11.14 -1.60
C PHE A 28 -4.58 -11.73 -0.21
N LEU A 29 -5.17 -12.89 0.10
CA LEU A 29 -4.94 -13.57 1.37
C LEU A 29 -3.47 -14.00 1.53
N SER A 30 -2.83 -14.47 0.46
CA SER A 30 -1.40 -14.80 0.47
C SER A 30 -0.55 -13.56 0.79
N LEU A 31 -0.81 -12.41 0.13
CA LEU A 31 -0.09 -11.16 0.42
C LEU A 31 -0.34 -10.67 1.86
N THR A 32 -1.57 -10.75 2.33
CA THR A 32 -1.91 -10.41 3.72
C THR A 32 -1.18 -11.33 4.70
N GLY A 33 -1.10 -12.62 4.40
CA GLY A 33 -0.31 -13.58 5.20
C GLY A 33 1.17 -13.19 5.27
N PHE A 34 1.77 -12.76 4.17
CA PHE A 34 3.14 -12.24 4.18
C PHE A 34 3.27 -10.95 4.99
N MET A 35 2.30 -10.05 4.95
CA MET A 35 2.30 -8.84 5.79
C MET A 35 2.23 -9.18 7.28
N ILE A 36 1.35 -10.10 7.66
CA ILE A 36 1.22 -10.57 9.05
C ILE A 36 2.53 -11.23 9.50
N LEU A 37 3.12 -12.09 8.68
CA LEU A 37 4.40 -12.73 8.99
C LEU A 37 5.51 -11.70 9.18
N ALA A 38 5.61 -10.71 8.29
CA ALA A 38 6.58 -9.62 8.41
C ALA A 38 6.38 -8.82 9.70
N TYR A 39 5.13 -8.55 10.07
CA TYR A 39 4.80 -7.88 11.33
C TYR A 39 5.20 -8.72 12.56
N LEU A 40 4.91 -10.03 12.55
CA LEU A 40 5.30 -10.93 13.65
C LEU A 40 6.82 -11.00 13.81
N ILE A 41 7.56 -11.12 12.71
CA ILE A 41 9.03 -11.08 12.74
C ILE A 41 9.51 -9.74 13.31
N TYR A 42 8.95 -8.63 12.84
CA TYR A 42 9.26 -7.30 13.37
C TYR A 42 8.99 -7.21 14.88
N ALA A 43 7.82 -7.66 15.33
CA ALA A 43 7.42 -7.59 16.75
C ALA A 43 8.36 -8.42 17.65
N VAL A 44 8.78 -9.60 17.21
CA VAL A 44 9.76 -10.43 17.93
C VAL A 44 11.12 -9.73 17.99
N LEU A 45 11.59 -9.19 16.88
CA LEU A 45 12.88 -8.48 16.84
C LEU A 45 12.85 -7.20 17.70
N ASP A 46 11.74 -6.45 17.68
CA ASP A 46 11.57 -5.26 18.52
C ASP A 46 11.51 -5.62 20.00
N LEU A 47 10.86 -6.74 20.35
CA LEU A 47 10.87 -7.27 21.72
C LEU A 47 12.29 -7.63 22.18
N ILE A 48 13.05 -8.35 21.35
CA ILE A 48 14.46 -8.69 21.65
C ILE A 48 15.29 -7.41 21.80
N ALA A 49 15.13 -6.44 20.90
CA ALA A 49 15.82 -5.17 20.98
C ALA A 49 15.46 -4.39 22.26
N SER A 50 14.21 -4.49 22.71
CA SER A 50 13.76 -3.93 23.99
C SER A 50 14.46 -4.56 25.17
N LEU A 51 14.56 -5.88 25.20
CA LEU A 51 15.24 -6.62 26.28
C LEU A 51 16.74 -6.28 26.34
N ILE A 52 17.39 -6.15 25.20
CA ILE A 52 18.80 -5.74 25.10
C ILE A 52 18.99 -4.30 25.62
N GLY A 53 18.08 -3.39 25.28
CA GLY A 53 18.14 -1.99 25.69
C GLY A 53 17.90 -1.78 27.20
N PHE A 54 17.15 -2.68 27.85
CA PHE A 54 16.85 -2.59 29.29
C PHE A 54 17.74 -3.47 30.16
N ALA A 55 18.42 -4.47 29.60
CA ALA A 55 19.21 -5.45 30.37
C ALA A 55 20.38 -4.89 31.22
N PRO A 56 21.06 -3.78 30.82
CA PRO A 56 22.19 -3.26 31.62
C PRO A 56 21.81 -2.30 32.73
N LEU A 57 20.53 -1.99 32.96
CA LEU A 57 20.14 -0.93 33.91
C LEU A 57 19.83 -1.51 35.29
N ASN A 58 20.82 -1.48 36.19
CA ASN A 58 20.58 -1.62 37.60
C ASN A 58 19.75 -0.42 38.10
N TYR A 59 18.75 -0.68 38.91
CA TYR A 59 17.73 0.27 39.39
C TYR A 59 18.28 1.53 40.06
N SER A 60 19.53 1.51 40.55
CA SER A 60 20.19 2.61 41.25
C SER A 60 20.80 3.71 40.38
N GLU A 61 20.90 3.51 39.04
CA GLU A 61 21.52 4.46 38.08
C GLU A 61 20.50 5.08 37.10
N TYR A 62 19.21 4.93 37.40
CA TYR A 62 18.13 5.32 36.46
C TYR A 62 18.11 6.81 36.06
N GLU A 63 18.52 7.70 36.95
CA GLU A 63 18.46 9.15 36.71
C GLU A 63 19.53 9.65 35.71
N TYR A 64 20.70 9.01 35.71
CA TYR A 64 21.82 9.47 34.86
C TYR A 64 21.94 8.76 33.51
N MET A 65 21.47 7.51 33.40
CA MET A 65 21.63 6.64 32.25
C MET A 65 20.42 6.62 31.30
N GLY A 66 19.34 7.32 31.62
CA GLY A 66 18.13 7.37 30.78
C GLY A 66 18.40 7.82 29.34
N GLY A 67 19.30 8.78 29.15
CA GLY A 67 19.71 9.26 27.83
C GLY A 67 20.49 8.22 27.02
N VAL A 68 21.41 7.49 27.66
CA VAL A 68 22.22 6.46 26.99
C VAL A 68 21.36 5.27 26.58
N ALA A 69 20.45 4.82 27.46
CA ALA A 69 19.51 3.74 27.16
C ALA A 69 18.59 4.07 25.99
N ILE A 70 18.12 5.31 25.88
CA ILE A 70 17.33 5.80 24.73
C ILE A 70 18.16 5.74 23.45
N ILE A 71 19.39 6.23 23.48
CA ILE A 71 20.28 6.23 22.31
C ILE A 71 20.57 4.80 21.84
N VAL A 72 20.93 3.90 22.76
CA VAL A 72 21.19 2.47 22.44
C VAL A 72 19.93 1.83 21.86
N SER A 73 18.78 2.06 22.47
CA SER A 73 17.50 1.56 21.97
C SER A 73 17.21 2.06 20.55
N LEU A 74 17.44 3.34 20.26
CA LEU A 74 17.26 3.91 18.93
C LEU A 74 18.22 3.30 17.91
N ILE A 75 19.52 3.13 18.26
CA ILE A 75 20.51 2.53 17.37
C ILE A 75 20.13 1.09 16.99
N VAL A 76 19.63 0.30 17.94
CA VAL A 76 19.26 -1.11 17.69
C VAL A 76 17.92 -1.22 16.95
N ARG A 77 16.92 -0.41 17.29
CA ARG A 77 15.57 -0.49 16.70
C ARG A 77 15.48 0.12 15.31
N THR A 78 16.25 1.18 15.04
CA THR A 78 16.16 1.88 13.75
C THR A 78 16.42 0.97 12.55
N PRO A 79 17.48 0.13 12.50
CA PRO A 79 17.69 -0.80 11.39
C PRO A 79 16.54 -1.81 11.24
N ILE A 80 16.02 -2.34 12.34
CA ILE A 80 14.90 -3.30 12.34
C ILE A 80 13.66 -2.64 11.73
N TYR A 81 13.34 -1.43 12.18
CA TYR A 81 12.23 -0.66 11.66
C TYR A 81 12.40 -0.31 10.17
N LEU A 82 13.60 0.07 9.74
CA LEU A 82 13.90 0.36 8.34
C LEU A 82 13.68 -0.87 7.44
N VAL A 83 14.18 -2.03 7.84
CA VAL A 83 13.97 -3.28 7.09
C VAL A 83 12.48 -3.62 7.03
N TYR A 84 11.77 -3.53 8.14
CA TYR A 84 10.33 -3.75 8.18
C TYR A 84 9.56 -2.79 7.27
N SER A 85 9.86 -1.50 7.31
CA SER A 85 9.19 -0.49 6.49
C SER A 85 9.42 -0.71 4.99
N VAL A 86 10.62 -1.17 4.59
CA VAL A 86 10.92 -1.57 3.21
C VAL A 86 10.06 -2.75 2.77
N VAL A 87 9.93 -3.78 3.60
CA VAL A 87 9.11 -4.96 3.30
C VAL A 87 7.63 -4.56 3.16
N VAL A 88 7.11 -3.76 4.09
CA VAL A 88 5.74 -3.27 4.05
C VAL A 88 5.49 -2.41 2.81
N ALA A 89 6.42 -1.52 2.45
CA ALA A 89 6.30 -0.72 1.24
C ALA A 89 6.21 -1.57 -0.03
N LEU A 90 7.03 -2.61 -0.15
CA LEU A 90 6.99 -3.56 -1.27
C LEU A 90 5.65 -4.29 -1.34
N LEU A 91 5.17 -4.83 -0.22
CA LEU A 91 3.90 -5.55 -0.16
C LEU A 91 2.72 -4.63 -0.49
N SER A 92 2.73 -3.39 0.01
CA SER A 92 1.70 -2.39 -0.28
C SER A 92 1.62 -2.06 -1.77
N VAL A 93 2.77 -1.93 -2.44
CA VAL A 93 2.80 -1.73 -3.90
C VAL A 93 2.21 -2.93 -4.63
N LEU A 94 2.50 -4.17 -4.19
CA LEU A 94 1.93 -5.38 -4.80
C LEU A 94 0.41 -5.42 -4.68
N PHE A 95 -0.17 -5.01 -3.56
CA PHE A 95 -1.63 -4.90 -3.41
C PHE A 95 -2.27 -3.99 -4.45
N MET A 96 -1.59 -2.90 -4.82
CA MET A 96 -2.07 -1.97 -5.84
C MET A 96 -1.76 -2.44 -7.27
N VAL A 97 -0.68 -3.19 -7.47
CA VAL A 97 -0.27 -3.73 -8.79
C VAL A 97 -1.21 -4.82 -9.27
N ILE A 98 -1.76 -5.65 -8.39
CA ILE A 98 -2.68 -6.73 -8.76
C ILE A 98 -3.91 -6.20 -9.53
N PRO A 99 -4.66 -5.21 -9.02
CA PRO A 99 -5.77 -4.63 -9.78
C PRO A 99 -5.33 -3.97 -11.09
N ALA A 100 -4.18 -3.29 -11.11
CA ALA A 100 -3.65 -2.69 -12.33
C ALA A 100 -3.40 -3.74 -13.41
N LEU A 101 -2.72 -4.84 -13.06
CA LEU A 101 -2.47 -5.96 -13.98
C LEU A 101 -3.77 -6.66 -14.41
N TYR A 102 -4.74 -6.81 -13.52
CA TYR A 102 -6.05 -7.40 -13.85
C TYR A 102 -6.77 -6.61 -14.93
N PHE A 103 -6.89 -5.29 -14.76
CA PHE A 103 -7.57 -4.44 -15.73
C PHE A 103 -6.82 -4.32 -17.05
N GLU A 104 -5.49 -4.40 -17.03
CA GLU A 104 -4.67 -4.27 -18.23
C GLU A 104 -4.58 -5.57 -19.02
N LYS A 105 -4.35 -6.70 -18.35
CA LYS A 105 -4.20 -8.00 -19.00
C LYS A 105 -5.54 -8.70 -19.24
N LYS A 106 -6.62 -8.26 -18.60
CA LYS A 106 -7.94 -8.91 -18.63
C LYS A 106 -7.88 -10.40 -18.25
N GLU A 107 -7.05 -10.75 -17.28
CA GLU A 107 -6.84 -12.11 -16.82
C GLU A 107 -6.92 -12.17 -15.28
N ILE A 108 -7.31 -13.35 -14.75
CA ILE A 108 -7.25 -13.57 -13.30
C ILE A 108 -5.79 -13.69 -12.88
N ILE A 109 -5.37 -12.76 -12.04
CA ILE A 109 -4.00 -12.70 -11.54
C ILE A 109 -3.83 -13.66 -10.37
N THR A 110 -3.16 -14.79 -10.63
CA THR A 110 -2.80 -15.75 -9.57
C THR A 110 -1.62 -15.21 -8.75
N TRP A 111 -1.46 -15.70 -7.50
CA TRP A 111 -0.38 -15.27 -6.60
C TRP A 111 1.04 -15.41 -7.18
N LYS A 112 1.24 -16.33 -8.13
CA LYS A 112 2.52 -16.53 -8.82
C LYS A 112 2.90 -15.35 -9.73
N VAL A 113 1.93 -14.65 -10.28
CA VAL A 113 2.18 -13.54 -11.22
C VAL A 113 2.79 -12.33 -10.51
N PRO A 114 2.23 -11.78 -9.41
CA PRO A 114 2.85 -10.70 -8.66
C PRO A 114 4.23 -11.06 -8.15
N TYR A 115 4.43 -12.29 -7.67
CA TYR A 115 5.73 -12.76 -7.21
C TYR A 115 6.78 -12.79 -8.34
N LYS A 116 6.41 -13.30 -9.51
CA LYS A 116 7.29 -13.34 -10.69
C LYS A 116 7.63 -11.92 -11.17
N GLU A 117 6.66 -11.04 -11.23
CA GLU A 117 6.85 -9.63 -11.59
C GLU A 117 7.75 -8.92 -10.57
N LEU A 118 7.53 -9.13 -9.28
CA LEU A 118 8.39 -8.60 -8.22
C LEU A 118 9.83 -9.07 -8.39
N LYS A 119 10.05 -10.37 -8.59
CA LYS A 119 11.39 -10.94 -8.77
C LYS A 119 12.09 -10.37 -10.01
N LYS A 120 11.37 -10.21 -11.12
CA LYS A 120 11.89 -9.67 -12.38
C LYS A 120 12.27 -8.19 -12.25
N ASN A 121 11.46 -7.40 -11.56
CA ASN A 121 11.58 -5.95 -11.50
C ASN A 121 11.77 -5.44 -10.06
N PHE A 122 12.43 -6.24 -9.20
CA PHE A 122 12.54 -5.98 -7.76
C PHE A 122 12.99 -4.56 -7.42
N LYS A 123 14.09 -4.10 -8.00
CA LYS A 123 14.63 -2.75 -7.76
C LYS A 123 13.62 -1.66 -8.12
N ARG A 124 12.88 -1.86 -9.23
CA ARG A 124 11.88 -0.91 -9.70
C ARG A 124 10.72 -0.78 -8.71
N TYR A 125 10.16 -1.91 -8.26
CA TYR A 125 9.05 -1.92 -7.29
C TYR A 125 9.49 -1.43 -5.92
N LEU A 126 10.71 -1.78 -5.49
CA LEU A 126 11.28 -1.30 -4.25
C LEU A 126 11.41 0.23 -4.25
N LEU A 127 12.08 0.79 -5.25
CA LEU A 127 12.29 2.24 -5.34
C LEU A 127 10.97 3.00 -5.54
N ALA A 128 10.04 2.43 -6.32
CA ALA A 128 8.72 3.02 -6.50
C ALA A 128 7.91 3.03 -5.19
N GLY A 129 7.94 1.94 -4.43
CA GLY A 129 7.27 1.83 -3.13
C GLY A 129 7.89 2.76 -2.09
N LEU A 130 9.21 2.83 -2.01
CA LEU A 130 9.91 3.74 -1.11
C LEU A 130 9.59 5.21 -1.45
N LEU A 131 9.69 5.60 -2.71
CA LEU A 131 9.35 6.97 -3.13
C LEU A 131 7.92 7.32 -2.73
N TYR A 132 6.96 6.45 -3.05
CA TYR A 132 5.56 6.68 -2.73
C TYR A 132 5.30 6.75 -1.22
N SER A 133 5.87 5.82 -0.45
CA SER A 133 5.72 5.77 1.01
C SER A 133 6.33 6.98 1.70
N VAL A 134 7.52 7.43 1.26
CA VAL A 134 8.16 8.63 1.80
C VAL A 134 7.33 9.87 1.47
N CYS A 135 6.89 10.03 0.22
CA CYS A 135 6.06 11.17 -0.17
C CYS A 135 4.72 11.17 0.58
N LEU A 136 4.07 10.02 0.71
CA LEU A 136 2.79 9.88 1.42
C LEU A 136 2.97 10.18 2.91
N GLY A 137 3.98 9.59 3.55
CA GLY A 137 4.29 9.80 4.97
C GLY A 137 4.64 11.24 5.29
N THR A 138 5.54 11.86 4.53
CA THR A 138 5.86 13.28 4.68
C THR A 138 4.66 14.16 4.40
N GLY A 139 3.84 13.84 3.41
CA GLY A 139 2.59 14.55 3.13
C GLY A 139 1.67 14.59 4.34
N PHE A 140 1.45 13.47 5.03
CA PHE A 140 0.62 13.42 6.24
C PHE A 140 1.29 14.04 7.46
N LEU A 141 2.62 13.99 7.58
CA LEU A 141 3.36 14.62 8.67
C LEU A 141 3.24 16.15 8.64
N PHE A 142 3.35 16.76 7.46
CA PHE A 142 3.27 18.22 7.33
C PHE A 142 1.83 18.73 7.37
N CYS A 143 0.91 18.03 6.73
CA CYS A 143 -0.51 18.39 6.72
C CYS A 143 -1.34 17.25 6.13
N ILE A 144 -2.57 17.06 6.57
CA ILE A 144 -3.50 16.06 6.04
C ILE A 144 -3.72 16.23 4.52
N ILE A 145 -3.83 17.46 4.04
CA ILE A 145 -4.14 17.79 2.64
C ILE A 145 -3.08 17.25 1.66
N PRO A 146 -1.77 17.50 1.81
CA PRO A 146 -0.75 16.91 0.93
C PRO A 146 -0.78 15.39 0.92
N GLY A 147 -0.99 14.74 2.09
CA GLY A 147 -1.12 13.29 2.18
C GLY A 147 -2.31 12.76 1.37
N LEU A 148 -3.46 13.41 1.45
CA LEU A 148 -4.64 13.06 0.65
C LEU A 148 -4.37 13.26 -0.85
N VAL A 149 -3.75 14.35 -1.24
CA VAL A 149 -3.37 14.63 -2.65
C VAL A 149 -2.49 13.50 -3.21
N ILE A 150 -1.48 13.06 -2.45
CA ILE A 150 -0.60 11.97 -2.86
C ILE A 150 -1.37 10.64 -2.94
N SER A 151 -2.29 10.38 -2.00
CA SER A 151 -3.09 9.16 -2.01
C SER A 151 -3.99 9.04 -3.25
N LEU A 152 -4.57 10.16 -3.72
CA LEU A 152 -5.37 10.21 -4.95
C LEU A 152 -4.59 9.83 -6.21
N VAL A 153 -3.29 10.09 -6.23
CA VAL A 153 -2.41 9.78 -7.36
C VAL A 153 -1.96 8.31 -7.37
N GLY A 154 -2.10 7.62 -6.24
CA GLY A 154 -1.64 6.24 -6.04
C GLY A 154 -2.06 5.26 -7.14
N PRO A 155 -3.35 5.15 -7.52
CA PRO A 155 -3.80 4.25 -8.59
C PRO A 155 -3.13 4.53 -9.93
N ALA A 156 -3.02 5.80 -10.34
CA ALA A 156 -2.37 6.19 -11.58
C ALA A 156 -0.86 5.91 -11.55
N TYR A 157 -0.21 6.18 -10.43
CA TYR A 157 1.21 5.90 -10.26
C TYR A 157 1.50 4.40 -10.34
N THR A 158 0.74 3.59 -9.61
CA THR A 158 0.93 2.15 -9.58
C THR A 158 0.69 1.50 -10.93
N ASN A 159 -0.32 1.98 -11.67
CA ASN A 159 -0.56 1.53 -13.04
C ASN A 159 0.66 1.81 -13.94
N LYS A 160 1.20 3.03 -13.91
CA LYS A 160 2.38 3.38 -14.71
C LYS A 160 3.63 2.59 -14.32
N ILE A 161 3.80 2.28 -13.03
CA ILE A 161 4.90 1.43 -12.56
C ILE A 161 4.73 -0.01 -13.05
N ALA A 162 3.52 -0.55 -13.02
CA ALA A 162 3.23 -1.95 -13.36
C ALA A 162 3.16 -2.20 -14.88
N CYS A 163 2.57 -1.26 -15.63
CA CYS A 163 2.18 -1.47 -17.02
C CYS A 163 3.05 -0.69 -18.03
N SER A 164 3.93 0.20 -17.57
CA SER A 164 4.85 0.93 -18.47
C SER A 164 6.31 0.80 -18.03
N ASN A 165 7.24 0.99 -18.97
CA ASN A 165 8.68 1.04 -18.70
C ASN A 165 9.18 2.46 -18.35
N MET A 166 8.28 3.36 -17.98
CA MET A 166 8.61 4.76 -17.68
C MET A 166 9.53 4.87 -16.44
N PRO A 167 10.51 5.77 -16.43
CA PRO A 167 11.31 6.04 -15.23
C PRO A 167 10.43 6.41 -14.02
N ILE A 168 10.80 5.97 -12.82
CA ILE A 168 9.98 6.06 -11.61
C ILE A 168 9.53 7.50 -11.31
N LEU A 169 10.45 8.46 -11.33
CA LEU A 169 10.14 9.89 -11.10
C LEU A 169 9.21 10.44 -12.18
N LYS A 170 9.43 10.06 -13.44
CA LYS A 170 8.56 10.45 -14.54
C LYS A 170 7.18 9.83 -14.41
N ALA A 171 7.09 8.56 -13.98
CA ALA A 171 5.83 7.91 -13.68
C ALA A 171 5.09 8.64 -12.54
N PHE A 172 5.80 9.06 -11.51
CA PHE A 172 5.23 9.81 -10.38
C PHE A 172 4.67 11.16 -10.83
N THR A 173 5.48 12.00 -11.47
CA THR A 173 5.04 13.33 -11.96
C THR A 173 3.92 13.24 -13.00
N ASN A 174 3.99 12.29 -13.94
CA ASN A 174 2.94 12.08 -14.92
C ASN A 174 1.62 11.61 -14.29
N SER A 175 1.69 10.93 -13.15
CA SER A 175 0.48 10.50 -12.44
C SER A 175 -0.26 11.68 -11.84
N PHE A 176 0.43 12.69 -11.33
CA PHE A 176 -0.19 13.97 -10.96
C PHE A 176 -0.87 14.63 -12.17
N GLN A 177 -0.19 14.69 -13.30
CA GLN A 177 -0.78 15.27 -14.52
C GLN A 177 -2.02 14.51 -14.97
N SER A 178 -2.01 13.17 -14.93
CA SER A 178 -3.16 12.34 -15.30
C SER A 178 -4.37 12.60 -14.41
N VAL A 179 -4.16 12.78 -13.11
CA VAL A 179 -5.26 13.05 -12.16
C VAL A 179 -5.73 14.50 -12.26
N PHE A 180 -4.82 15.48 -12.14
CA PHE A 180 -5.19 16.89 -11.99
C PHE A 180 -5.55 17.60 -13.29
N LYS A 181 -5.16 17.06 -14.45
CA LYS A 181 -5.61 17.56 -15.76
C LYS A 181 -6.86 16.84 -16.29
N SER A 182 -7.37 15.85 -15.57
CA SER A 182 -8.58 15.13 -15.98
C SER A 182 -9.82 16.03 -15.87
N PRO A 183 -10.71 16.05 -16.87
CA PRO A 183 -11.99 16.76 -16.77
C PRO A 183 -12.90 16.18 -15.68
N ASN A 184 -12.68 14.93 -15.30
CA ASN A 184 -13.44 14.23 -14.27
C ASN A 184 -12.77 14.27 -12.88
N LEU A 185 -11.89 15.24 -12.62
CA LEU A 185 -11.16 15.35 -11.35
C LEU A 185 -12.08 15.37 -10.14
N TRP A 186 -13.06 16.26 -10.10
CA TRP A 186 -13.93 16.43 -8.94
C TRP A 186 -14.80 15.20 -8.64
N PRO A 187 -15.48 14.58 -9.64
CA PRO A 187 -16.17 13.31 -9.42
C PRO A 187 -15.23 12.19 -8.95
N TYR A 188 -13.99 12.16 -9.46
CA TYR A 188 -13.00 11.19 -9.02
C TYR A 188 -12.61 11.38 -7.54
N ILE A 189 -12.28 12.62 -7.14
CA ILE A 189 -11.93 12.93 -5.74
C ILE A 189 -13.08 12.57 -4.80
N GLY A 190 -14.30 13.01 -5.12
CA GLY A 190 -15.48 12.75 -4.28
C GLY A 190 -15.76 11.25 -4.09
N MET A 191 -15.70 10.47 -5.18
CA MET A 191 -15.91 9.02 -5.12
C MET A 191 -14.76 8.29 -4.41
N GLN A 192 -13.52 8.72 -4.60
CA GLN A 192 -12.37 8.16 -3.92
C GLN A 192 -12.42 8.43 -2.41
N PHE A 193 -12.79 9.64 -2.00
CA PHE A 193 -12.97 9.99 -0.61
C PHE A 193 -14.09 9.18 0.05
N LEU A 194 -15.25 9.09 -0.62
CA LEU A 194 -16.38 8.30 -0.13
C LEU A 194 -16.02 6.82 0.00
N ALA A 195 -15.32 6.25 -0.99
CA ALA A 195 -14.81 4.89 -0.90
C ALA A 195 -13.84 4.73 0.29
N GLY A 196 -12.92 5.67 0.47
CA GLY A 196 -12.02 5.68 1.63
C GLY A 196 -12.79 5.58 2.94
N LEU A 197 -13.86 6.37 3.13
CA LEU A 197 -14.70 6.31 4.32
C LEU A 197 -15.41 4.96 4.46
N ILE A 198 -16.03 4.46 3.40
CA ILE A 198 -16.77 3.18 3.41
C ILE A 198 -15.87 2.00 3.79
N TYR A 199 -14.63 1.97 3.27
CA TYR A 199 -13.69 0.89 3.57
C TYR A 199 -12.93 1.09 4.89
N PHE A 200 -12.80 2.33 5.37
CA PHE A 200 -12.17 2.65 6.65
C PHE A 200 -13.06 2.26 7.85
N LEU A 201 -14.37 2.48 7.77
CA LEU A 201 -15.28 2.20 8.87
C LEU A 201 -15.22 0.75 9.37
N PRO A 202 -15.33 -0.30 8.52
CA PRO A 202 -15.19 -1.69 8.98
C PRO A 202 -13.83 -1.97 9.63
N THR A 203 -12.76 -1.35 9.13
CA THR A 203 -11.41 -1.48 9.72
C THR A 203 -11.38 -0.92 11.14
N LEU A 204 -12.01 0.23 11.37
CA LEU A 204 -12.10 0.86 12.67
C LEU A 204 -12.91 0.00 13.66
N PHE A 205 -14.12 -0.45 13.26
CA PHE A 205 -15.01 -1.26 14.11
C PHE A 205 -14.46 -2.63 14.47
N THR A 206 -13.57 -3.18 13.64
CA THR A 206 -12.95 -4.50 13.86
C THR A 206 -11.53 -4.42 14.45
N CYS A 207 -11.16 -3.27 15.03
CA CYS A 207 -9.82 -3.03 15.56
C CYS A 207 -8.68 -3.39 14.57
N GLY A 208 -8.90 -3.07 13.29
CA GLY A 208 -7.93 -3.31 12.23
C GLY A 208 -8.06 -4.63 11.48
N ILE A 209 -8.75 -5.65 12.02
CA ILE A 209 -8.91 -6.96 11.34
C ILE A 209 -9.63 -6.81 9.99
N GLY A 210 -10.59 -5.90 9.90
CA GLY A 210 -11.31 -5.60 8.66
C GLY A 210 -10.41 -5.17 7.50
N SER A 211 -9.22 -4.63 7.79
CA SER A 211 -8.26 -4.21 6.76
C SER A 211 -7.82 -5.34 5.82
N ILE A 212 -7.86 -6.59 6.28
CA ILE A 212 -7.56 -7.78 5.47
C ILE A 212 -8.45 -7.86 4.22
N ILE A 213 -9.69 -7.40 4.33
CA ILE A 213 -10.66 -7.38 3.22
C ILE A 213 -10.78 -5.99 2.62
N THR A 214 -10.87 -4.95 3.46
CA THR A 214 -11.16 -3.59 3.01
C THR A 214 -10.01 -2.97 2.23
N PHE A 215 -8.75 -3.23 2.59
CA PHE A 215 -7.60 -2.69 1.88
C PHE A 215 -7.48 -3.21 0.43
N PRO A 216 -7.54 -4.54 0.16
CA PRO A 216 -7.61 -5.05 -1.21
C PRO A 216 -8.82 -4.51 -1.99
N MET A 217 -9.99 -4.45 -1.36
CA MET A 217 -11.20 -3.93 -2.02
C MET A 217 -11.06 -2.45 -2.38
N LEU A 218 -10.52 -1.62 -1.50
CA LEU A 218 -10.25 -0.21 -1.79
C LEU A 218 -9.25 -0.07 -2.95
N SER A 219 -8.21 -0.90 -2.99
CA SER A 219 -7.23 -0.91 -4.08
C SER A 219 -7.87 -1.26 -5.44
N ILE A 220 -8.73 -2.29 -5.48
CA ILE A 220 -9.48 -2.67 -6.69
C ILE A 220 -10.42 -1.55 -7.12
N TYR A 221 -11.20 -1.01 -6.17
CA TYR A 221 -12.16 0.06 -6.45
C TYR A 221 -11.46 1.31 -6.99
N SER A 222 -10.37 1.74 -6.34
CA SER A 222 -9.60 2.92 -6.72
C SER A 222 -9.02 2.79 -8.12
N GLN A 223 -8.52 1.62 -8.48
CA GLN A 223 -7.98 1.34 -9.81
C GLN A 223 -9.12 1.33 -10.87
N HIS A 224 -10.23 0.67 -10.57
CA HIS A 224 -11.40 0.63 -11.45
C HIS A 224 -12.00 2.02 -11.67
N LEU A 225 -12.11 2.81 -10.59
CA LEU A 225 -12.58 4.19 -10.66
C LEU A 225 -11.68 5.06 -11.54
N ALA A 226 -10.36 4.90 -11.44
CA ALA A 226 -9.41 5.66 -12.23
C ALA A 226 -9.55 5.37 -13.74
N TYR A 227 -9.83 4.13 -14.14
CA TYR A 227 -10.20 3.79 -15.52
C TYR A 227 -11.55 4.37 -15.91
N ASN A 228 -12.59 4.15 -15.07
CA ASN A 228 -13.94 4.61 -15.36
C ASN A 228 -14.06 6.14 -15.51
N LYS A 229 -13.20 6.90 -14.83
CA LYS A 229 -13.14 8.38 -14.93
C LYS A 229 -12.17 8.88 -15.99
N GLY A 230 -11.56 7.99 -16.79
CA GLY A 230 -10.63 8.38 -17.84
C GLY A 230 -9.31 9.00 -17.34
N ILE A 231 -8.92 8.70 -16.10
CA ILE A 231 -7.62 9.09 -15.53
C ILE A 231 -6.53 8.16 -16.07
N LEU A 232 -6.91 6.92 -16.29
CA LEU A 232 -6.11 5.87 -16.93
C LEU A 232 -6.74 5.54 -18.28
N ASN A 233 -5.94 5.63 -19.32
CA ASN A 233 -6.30 5.26 -20.70
C ASN A 233 -5.63 3.93 -21.05
#